data_6501192d52f94f98e054e97bea25cd43
#
_entry.id   6501192d52f94f98e054e97bea25cd43
#
_cell.length_a   1.000
_cell.length_b   1.000
_cell.length_c   1.000
_cell.angle_alpha   90.00
_cell.angle_beta   90.00
_cell.angle_gamma   90.00
#
_symmetry.space_group_name_H-M   'P 1'
#
loop_
_entity.id
_entity.type
_entity.pdbx_description
1 polymer ?
#
loop_
_entity_poly.entity_id
_entity_poly.type
_entity_poly.pdbx_seq_one_letter_code
_entity_poly.pdbx_strand_id
1 'polypeptide(L)'
;MNEIIIYPIKSLPGVRLNEAKVESRGLQYDRRYMLVDENNRFITARKHSELLSFVVTMEMNGFKIKDRESGDCLTIPFQYENGKPVEVSIWDDTVDAIECEEEWGSWIGEKAGLACKLVYMPDSSQRRISGQWSTGDETVSFADGYPILMIGSESLHDINEKAGAHLSVDRFRGNLIFSGGEAYDELRWKDFKIGYNNFKGLKPCVRCVLTTIDPITGERGKEPLATLAKQKVDGKVVFGQHAIPIDFGEIKVGDDIEVLSYKDSPYDPL
;
A
#
# COMPACT_ATOMS: atom_id res chain seq x y z
N MET A 1 12.50 6.84 11.34
CA MET A 1 11.47 6.86 10.25
C MET A 1 11.84 7.88 9.20
N ASN A 2 11.98 7.49 7.91
CA ASN A 2 12.43 8.38 6.84
C ASN A 2 11.28 8.89 5.98
N GLU A 3 10.34 8.01 5.63
CA GLU A 3 9.19 8.39 4.81
C GLU A 3 7.93 7.69 5.31
N ILE A 4 6.81 8.41 5.24
CA ILE A 4 5.46 7.90 5.45
C ILE A 4 4.72 8.10 4.13
N ILE A 5 4.18 7.01 3.57
CA ILE A 5 3.52 7.04 2.27
C ILE A 5 2.14 6.40 2.39
N ILE A 6 1.12 7.12 2.00
CA ILE A 6 -0.22 6.55 1.82
C ILE A 6 -0.54 6.44 0.33
N TYR A 7 -1.43 5.53 0.00
CA TYR A 7 -1.93 5.32 -1.37
C TYR A 7 -3.45 5.46 -1.35
N PRO A 8 -4.00 6.68 -1.39
CA PRO A 8 -5.43 6.91 -1.17
C PRO A 8 -6.33 6.05 -2.05
N ILE A 9 -5.92 5.85 -3.31
CA ILE A 9 -6.64 5.04 -4.28
C ILE A 9 -5.79 3.80 -4.62
N LYS A 10 -6.39 2.62 -4.49
CA LYS A 10 -5.73 1.36 -4.88
C LYS A 10 -5.21 1.45 -6.30
N SER A 11 -3.97 1.03 -6.53
CA SER A 11 -3.28 1.01 -7.83
C SER A 11 -2.76 2.36 -8.35
N LEU A 12 -3.19 3.50 -7.83
CA LEU A 12 -2.62 4.80 -8.16
C LEU A 12 -1.33 5.07 -7.35
N PRO A 13 -0.51 6.05 -7.76
CA PRO A 13 0.68 6.48 -7.00
C PRO A 13 0.38 6.93 -5.57
N GLY A 14 1.41 6.89 -4.72
CA GLY A 14 1.34 7.28 -3.33
C GLY A 14 1.54 8.78 -3.09
N VAL A 15 1.16 9.20 -1.88
CA VAL A 15 1.36 10.55 -1.33
C VAL A 15 2.29 10.45 -0.13
N ARG A 16 3.37 11.22 -0.12
CA ARG A 16 4.30 11.33 1.00
C ARG A 16 3.75 12.31 2.03
N LEU A 17 3.80 11.93 3.29
CA LEU A 17 3.34 12.70 4.43
C LEU A 17 4.48 12.93 5.42
N ASN A 18 4.46 14.06 6.14
CA ASN A 18 5.36 14.30 7.27
C ASN A 18 4.86 13.62 8.56
N GLU A 19 3.55 13.44 8.66
CA GLU A 19 2.89 12.77 9.78
C GLU A 19 1.65 12.03 9.30
N ALA A 20 1.26 10.97 10.00
CA ALA A 20 0.06 10.22 9.70
C ALA A 20 -0.62 9.72 10.97
N LYS A 21 -1.94 9.71 10.96
CA LYS A 21 -2.73 9.04 11.98
C LYS A 21 -2.76 7.54 11.71
N VAL A 22 -2.51 6.77 12.75
CA VAL A 22 -2.60 5.31 12.75
C VAL A 22 -4.01 4.91 13.21
N GLU A 23 -4.67 4.09 12.42
CA GLU A 23 -6.03 3.58 12.66
C GLU A 23 -6.03 2.05 12.58
N SER A 24 -7.12 1.40 12.98
CA SER A 24 -7.24 -0.07 13.00
C SER A 24 -6.92 -0.74 11.66
N ARG A 25 -7.17 -0.06 10.55
CA ARG A 25 -6.92 -0.55 9.18
C ARG A 25 -5.64 0.01 8.55
N GLY A 26 -4.70 0.51 9.36
CA GLY A 26 -3.43 1.07 8.93
C GLY A 26 -3.38 2.59 9.01
N LEU A 27 -2.67 3.23 8.09
CA LEU A 27 -2.59 4.68 8.05
C LEU A 27 -3.90 5.28 7.55
N GLN A 28 -4.32 6.39 8.16
CA GLN A 28 -5.51 7.13 7.75
C GLN A 28 -5.48 7.42 6.25
N TYR A 29 -6.59 7.23 5.58
CA TYR A 29 -6.79 7.43 4.14
C TYR A 29 -6.09 6.40 3.22
N ASP A 30 -5.32 5.47 3.74
CA ASP A 30 -4.61 4.50 2.91
C ASP A 30 -5.57 3.50 2.26
N ARG A 31 -5.59 3.46 0.91
CA ARG A 31 -6.42 2.57 0.07
C ARG A 31 -7.92 2.59 0.46
N ARG A 32 -8.46 3.77 0.79
CA ARG A 32 -9.90 3.93 1.06
C ARG A 32 -10.72 4.01 -0.24
N TYR A 33 -10.09 4.31 -1.36
CA TYR A 33 -10.69 4.30 -2.68
C TYR A 33 -10.13 3.18 -3.55
N MET A 34 -10.97 2.67 -4.46
CA MET A 34 -10.61 1.61 -5.40
C MET A 34 -11.37 1.78 -6.71
N LEU A 35 -10.72 1.47 -7.84
CA LEU A 35 -11.37 1.36 -9.12
C LEU A 35 -11.92 -0.04 -9.32
N VAL A 36 -13.14 -0.13 -9.85
CA VAL A 36 -13.80 -1.40 -10.18
C VAL A 36 -14.32 -1.39 -11.62
N ASP A 37 -14.44 -2.56 -12.23
CA ASP A 37 -15.05 -2.78 -13.53
C ASP A 37 -16.59 -2.80 -13.45
N GLU A 38 -17.26 -3.05 -14.58
CA GLU A 38 -18.72 -3.17 -14.67
C GLU A 38 -19.32 -4.27 -13.78
N ASN A 39 -18.52 -5.27 -13.42
CA ASN A 39 -18.91 -6.39 -12.53
C ASN A 39 -18.52 -6.13 -11.08
N ASN A 40 -18.16 -4.91 -10.72
CA ASN A 40 -17.69 -4.49 -9.40
C ASN A 40 -16.42 -5.25 -8.93
N ARG A 41 -15.60 -5.72 -9.85
CA ARG A 41 -14.30 -6.34 -9.56
C ARG A 41 -13.20 -5.31 -9.60
N PHE A 42 -12.25 -5.40 -8.66
CA PHE A 42 -11.15 -4.46 -8.56
C PHE A 42 -10.26 -4.43 -9.80
N ILE A 43 -9.90 -3.22 -10.20
CA ILE A 43 -8.93 -2.94 -11.27
C ILE A 43 -7.55 -2.76 -10.66
N THR A 44 -6.52 -3.29 -11.31
CA THR A 44 -5.16 -3.31 -10.75
C THR A 44 -4.10 -2.85 -11.75
N ALA A 45 -3.14 -2.04 -11.27
CA ALA A 45 -1.98 -1.62 -12.04
C ALA A 45 -1.07 -2.79 -12.50
N ARG A 46 -1.25 -4.01 -11.96
CA ARG A 46 -0.60 -5.21 -12.50
C ARG A 46 -0.99 -5.49 -13.95
N LYS A 47 -2.25 -5.21 -14.30
CA LYS A 47 -2.80 -5.37 -15.65
C LYS A 47 -2.80 -4.05 -16.41
N HIS A 48 -3.05 -2.96 -15.71
CA HIS A 48 -3.29 -1.62 -16.25
C HIS A 48 -2.23 -0.66 -15.69
N SER A 49 -1.00 -0.72 -16.26
CA SER A 49 0.12 0.12 -15.83
C SER A 49 -0.12 1.61 -16.07
N GLU A 50 -1.07 1.96 -16.94
CA GLU A 50 -1.54 3.32 -17.22
C GLU A 50 -2.01 4.04 -15.93
N LEU A 51 -2.49 3.28 -14.93
CA LEU A 51 -2.86 3.83 -13.62
C LEU A 51 -1.68 4.43 -12.84
N LEU A 52 -0.45 4.14 -13.23
CA LEU A 52 0.74 4.73 -12.61
C LEU A 52 1.11 6.08 -13.23
N SER A 53 0.48 6.48 -14.34
CA SER A 53 0.74 7.77 -14.99
C SER A 53 0.18 8.98 -14.22
N PHE A 54 -0.70 8.76 -13.28
CA PHE A 54 -1.24 9.82 -12.45
C PHE A 54 -0.23 10.34 -11.42
N VAL A 55 -0.51 11.53 -10.89
CA VAL A 55 0.13 12.09 -9.69
C VAL A 55 -0.98 12.36 -8.68
N VAL A 56 -0.83 11.87 -7.46
CA VAL A 56 -1.79 12.12 -6.39
C VAL A 56 -1.13 13.02 -5.35
N THR A 57 -1.80 14.08 -4.95
CA THR A 57 -1.37 15.00 -3.89
C THR A 57 -2.49 15.18 -2.88
N MET A 58 -2.12 15.45 -1.63
CA MET A 58 -3.06 15.81 -0.59
C MET A 58 -3.25 17.32 -0.61
N GLU A 59 -4.49 17.76 -0.68
CA GLU A 59 -4.90 19.16 -0.61
C GLU A 59 -5.70 19.41 0.69
N MET A 60 -6.14 20.64 0.93
CA MET A 60 -6.85 21.00 2.16
C MET A 60 -8.11 20.16 2.41
N ASN A 61 -8.87 19.80 1.37
CA ASN A 61 -10.18 19.17 1.48
C ASN A 61 -10.29 17.80 0.79
N GLY A 62 -9.16 17.20 0.41
CA GLY A 62 -9.20 15.93 -0.33
C GLY A 62 -7.92 15.59 -1.06
N PHE A 63 -8.03 14.74 -2.05
CA PHE A 63 -6.93 14.31 -2.90
C PHE A 63 -7.12 14.87 -4.30
N LYS A 64 -6.08 15.55 -4.80
CA LYS A 64 -5.99 15.98 -6.17
C LYS A 64 -5.26 14.92 -6.99
N ILE A 65 -5.91 14.45 -8.03
CA ILE A 65 -5.41 13.48 -8.99
C ILE A 65 -5.10 14.27 -10.26
N LYS A 66 -3.85 14.25 -10.69
CA LYS A 66 -3.42 14.91 -11.92
C LYS A 66 -2.99 13.88 -12.93
N ASP A 67 -3.51 13.95 -14.14
CA ASP A 67 -2.97 13.20 -15.27
C ASP A 67 -1.66 13.86 -15.74
N ARG A 68 -0.60 13.05 -15.87
CA ARG A 68 0.73 13.57 -16.26
C ARG A 68 0.77 14.04 -17.70
N GLU A 69 0.00 13.41 -18.58
CA GLU A 69 0.02 13.68 -20.03
C GLU A 69 -0.74 14.96 -20.35
N SER A 70 -2.02 15.05 -19.99
CA SER A 70 -2.85 16.23 -20.30
C SER A 70 -2.65 17.38 -19.32
N GLY A 71 -2.19 17.11 -18.09
CA GLY A 71 -2.12 18.08 -17.01
C GLY A 71 -3.45 18.34 -16.32
N ASP A 72 -4.54 17.73 -16.78
CA ASP A 72 -5.86 17.85 -16.18
C ASP A 72 -5.90 17.32 -14.75
N CYS A 73 -6.83 17.82 -13.95
CA CYS A 73 -6.93 17.47 -12.54
C CYS A 73 -8.37 17.14 -12.14
N LEU A 74 -8.48 16.15 -11.28
CA LEU A 74 -9.71 15.81 -10.55
C LEU A 74 -9.42 15.93 -9.04
N THR A 75 -10.38 16.48 -8.27
CA THR A 75 -10.29 16.48 -6.81
C THR A 75 -11.42 15.61 -6.23
N ILE A 76 -11.05 14.69 -5.35
CA ILE A 76 -11.98 13.86 -4.59
C ILE A 76 -11.83 14.14 -3.09
N PRO A 77 -12.88 14.05 -2.27
CA PRO A 77 -12.81 14.30 -0.84
C PRO A 77 -11.98 13.22 -0.11
N PHE A 78 -11.61 13.48 1.15
CA PHE A 78 -10.96 12.48 2.00
C PHE A 78 -11.86 11.30 2.33
N GLN A 79 -13.17 11.55 2.47
CA GLN A 79 -14.21 10.57 2.78
C GLN A 79 -15.43 10.83 1.89
N TYR A 80 -16.15 9.77 1.55
CA TYR A 80 -17.33 9.88 0.71
C TYR A 80 -18.42 8.90 1.18
N GLU A 81 -19.59 9.44 1.56
CA GLU A 81 -20.68 8.64 2.10
C GLU A 81 -22.03 8.88 1.39
N ASN A 82 -22.06 9.79 0.42
CA ASN A 82 -23.32 10.22 -0.23
C ASN A 82 -23.73 9.36 -1.44
N GLY A 83 -22.93 8.32 -1.78
CA GLY A 83 -23.18 7.47 -2.93
C GLY A 83 -24.11 6.29 -2.65
N LYS A 84 -24.20 5.39 -3.61
CA LYS A 84 -25.02 4.18 -3.49
C LYS A 84 -24.22 3.06 -2.84
N PRO A 85 -24.78 2.35 -1.86
CA PRO A 85 -24.16 1.11 -1.36
C PRO A 85 -23.98 0.10 -2.49
N VAL A 86 -22.81 -0.53 -2.53
CA VAL A 86 -22.45 -1.53 -3.52
C VAL A 86 -21.55 -2.58 -2.89
N GLU A 87 -21.71 -3.84 -3.29
CA GLU A 87 -20.76 -4.91 -3.00
C GLU A 87 -19.69 -4.95 -4.08
N VAL A 88 -18.42 -5.04 -3.66
CA VAL A 88 -17.27 -5.12 -4.56
C VAL A 88 -16.41 -6.33 -4.25
N SER A 89 -15.77 -6.89 -5.27
CA SER A 89 -14.85 -8.00 -5.11
C SER A 89 -13.41 -7.53 -5.16
N ILE A 90 -12.63 -7.93 -4.17
CA ILE A 90 -11.18 -7.71 -4.10
C ILE A 90 -10.49 -9.01 -3.71
N TRP A 91 -9.73 -9.62 -4.63
CA TRP A 91 -9.23 -10.98 -4.51
C TRP A 91 -10.38 -11.97 -4.27
N ASP A 92 -10.33 -12.73 -3.18
CA ASP A 92 -11.35 -13.69 -2.78
C ASP A 92 -12.37 -13.08 -1.80
N ASP A 93 -12.22 -11.78 -1.46
CA ASP A 93 -13.11 -11.10 -0.52
C ASP A 93 -14.23 -10.37 -1.25
N THR A 94 -15.39 -10.35 -0.62
CA THR A 94 -16.51 -9.46 -0.94
C THR A 94 -16.61 -8.40 0.13
N VAL A 95 -16.70 -7.13 -0.26
CA VAL A 95 -16.60 -5.98 0.65
C VAL A 95 -17.70 -4.97 0.34
N ASP A 96 -18.38 -4.51 1.40
CA ASP A 96 -19.31 -3.39 1.30
C ASP A 96 -18.55 -2.09 0.98
N ALA A 97 -19.02 -1.37 -0.01
CA ALA A 97 -18.46 -0.11 -0.46
C ALA A 97 -19.57 0.88 -0.84
N ILE A 98 -19.17 2.09 -1.16
CA ILE A 98 -20.06 3.14 -1.68
C ILE A 98 -19.57 3.50 -3.08
N GLU A 99 -20.43 3.39 -4.07
CA GLU A 99 -20.16 3.86 -5.44
C GLU A 99 -20.11 5.40 -5.40
N CYS A 100 -18.99 5.96 -5.84
CA CYS A 100 -18.77 7.40 -5.89
C CYS A 100 -19.50 8.04 -7.08
N GLU A 101 -19.33 9.35 -7.22
CA GLU A 101 -19.85 10.09 -8.40
C GLU A 101 -19.35 9.47 -9.70
N GLU A 102 -20.25 9.24 -10.65
CA GLU A 102 -19.95 8.65 -11.95
C GLU A 102 -18.84 9.42 -12.69
N GLU A 103 -18.84 10.74 -12.55
CA GLU A 103 -17.87 11.64 -13.16
C GLU A 103 -16.44 11.35 -12.74
N TRP A 104 -16.22 10.92 -11.47
CA TRP A 104 -14.86 10.63 -10.98
C TRP A 104 -14.29 9.34 -11.57
N GLY A 105 -15.10 8.30 -11.63
CA GLY A 105 -14.72 7.04 -12.27
C GLY A 105 -14.48 7.23 -13.77
N SER A 106 -15.39 7.95 -14.45
CA SER A 106 -15.32 8.23 -15.86
C SER A 106 -14.10 9.07 -16.23
N TRP A 107 -13.77 10.10 -15.43
CA TRP A 107 -12.58 10.92 -15.65
C TRP A 107 -11.28 10.10 -15.54
N ILE A 108 -11.13 9.28 -14.49
CA ILE A 108 -9.95 8.41 -14.34
C ILE A 108 -9.91 7.39 -15.48
N GLY A 109 -11.06 6.82 -15.81
CA GLY A 109 -11.21 5.84 -16.89
C GLY A 109 -10.82 6.39 -18.25
N GLU A 110 -11.27 7.61 -18.60
CA GLU A 110 -10.91 8.30 -19.85
C GLU A 110 -9.40 8.46 -19.98
N LYS A 111 -8.73 8.97 -18.92
CA LYS A 111 -7.28 9.18 -18.91
C LYS A 111 -6.48 7.89 -18.95
N ALA A 112 -6.97 6.83 -18.32
CA ALA A 112 -6.31 5.51 -18.29
C ALA A 112 -6.73 4.58 -19.45
N GLY A 113 -7.65 4.99 -20.30
CA GLY A 113 -8.18 4.13 -21.37
C GLY A 113 -9.00 2.94 -20.88
N LEU A 114 -9.73 3.09 -19.76
CA LEU A 114 -10.45 2.03 -19.08
C LEU A 114 -11.92 2.40 -18.84
N ALA A 115 -12.81 1.42 -18.90
CA ALA A 115 -14.16 1.58 -18.36
C ALA A 115 -14.11 1.21 -16.86
N CYS A 116 -14.33 2.17 -15.97
CA CYS A 116 -14.28 1.92 -14.54
C CYS A 116 -15.20 2.86 -13.76
N LYS A 117 -15.51 2.41 -12.52
CA LYS A 117 -16.15 3.20 -11.49
C LYS A 117 -15.18 3.40 -10.33
N LEU A 118 -15.34 4.49 -9.60
CA LEU A 118 -14.63 4.70 -8.34
C LEU A 118 -15.54 4.32 -7.18
N VAL A 119 -15.02 3.56 -6.21
CA VAL A 119 -15.72 3.18 -4.99
C VAL A 119 -14.93 3.59 -3.76
N TYR A 120 -15.65 3.88 -2.67
CA TYR A 120 -15.10 4.24 -1.37
C TYR A 120 -15.45 3.18 -0.32
N MET A 121 -14.52 2.88 0.57
CA MET A 121 -14.73 2.01 1.73
C MET A 121 -15.13 2.87 2.93
N PRO A 122 -16.42 2.86 3.37
CA PRO A 122 -16.87 3.60 4.55
C PRO A 122 -16.30 2.99 5.84
N ASP A 123 -16.39 3.72 6.95
CA ASP A 123 -15.89 3.22 8.23
C ASP A 123 -16.67 2.01 8.75
N SER A 124 -17.93 1.89 8.37
CA SER A 124 -18.77 0.73 8.67
C SER A 124 -18.37 -0.57 7.98
N SER A 125 -17.62 -0.49 6.87
CA SER A 125 -17.15 -1.67 6.14
C SER A 125 -16.11 -2.44 6.94
N GLN A 126 -16.24 -3.78 6.96
CA GLN A 126 -15.36 -4.68 7.71
C GLN A 126 -14.71 -5.68 6.76
N ARG A 127 -13.47 -5.42 6.36
CA ARG A 127 -12.63 -6.40 5.68
C ARG A 127 -11.57 -6.91 6.65
N ARG A 128 -11.74 -8.12 7.14
CA ARG A 128 -10.84 -8.71 8.15
C ARG A 128 -9.61 -9.33 7.50
N ILE A 129 -8.49 -9.24 8.20
CA ILE A 129 -7.29 -10.02 7.87
C ILE A 129 -7.60 -11.49 8.16
N SER A 130 -7.26 -12.38 7.24
CA SER A 130 -7.57 -13.80 7.37
C SER A 130 -6.37 -14.65 7.81
N GLY A 131 -6.68 -15.83 8.41
CA GLY A 131 -5.72 -16.87 8.70
C GLY A 131 -4.85 -16.63 9.92
N GLN A 132 -3.71 -17.32 9.97
CA GLN A 132 -2.77 -17.37 11.10
C GLN A 132 -2.06 -16.03 11.40
N TRP A 133 -2.30 -15.01 10.58
CA TRP A 133 -1.69 -13.68 10.69
C TRP A 133 -2.64 -12.64 11.31
N SER A 134 -3.72 -13.11 11.91
CA SER A 134 -4.70 -12.29 12.61
C SER A 134 -4.89 -12.81 14.02
N THR A 135 -5.08 -11.91 14.99
CA THR A 135 -5.54 -12.24 16.34
C THR A 135 -7.06 -12.21 16.43
N GLY A 136 -7.77 -11.76 15.37
CA GLY A 136 -9.23 -11.88 15.21
C GLY A 136 -9.95 -10.64 14.69
N ASP A 137 -9.58 -9.44 15.14
CA ASP A 137 -10.35 -8.21 14.86
C ASP A 137 -9.65 -7.21 13.91
N GLU A 138 -8.44 -7.53 13.46
CA GLU A 138 -7.69 -6.64 12.58
C GLU A 138 -8.36 -6.54 11.22
N THR A 139 -8.50 -5.31 10.77
CA THR A 139 -9.11 -4.98 9.49
C THR A 139 -8.09 -4.39 8.52
N VAL A 140 -8.42 -4.43 7.26
CA VAL A 140 -7.62 -3.84 6.19
C VAL A 140 -8.54 -3.07 5.24
N SER A 141 -8.01 -2.00 4.66
CA SER A 141 -8.68 -1.24 3.60
C SER A 141 -8.72 -2.02 2.27
N PHE A 142 -8.80 -1.35 1.13
CA PHE A 142 -8.60 -1.99 -0.17
C PHE A 142 -7.13 -2.33 -0.48
N ALA A 143 -6.23 -2.32 0.53
CA ALA A 143 -4.89 -2.89 0.39
C ALA A 143 -4.95 -4.38 0.03
N ASP A 144 -3.84 -4.96 -0.44
CA ASP A 144 -3.88 -6.34 -0.95
C ASP A 144 -4.21 -7.37 0.13
N GLY A 145 -3.72 -7.22 1.34
CA GLY A 145 -4.04 -8.16 2.41
C GLY A 145 -3.69 -7.69 3.82
N TYR A 146 -2.88 -6.64 3.97
CA TYR A 146 -2.41 -6.16 5.28
C TYR A 146 -2.35 -4.64 5.32
N PRO A 147 -2.55 -4.03 6.50
CA PRO A 147 -2.70 -2.58 6.65
C PRO A 147 -1.43 -1.79 6.33
N ILE A 148 -0.27 -2.30 6.74
CA ILE A 148 1.00 -1.59 6.66
C ILE A 148 2.07 -2.47 6.00
N LEU A 149 2.87 -1.87 5.14
CA LEU A 149 4.09 -2.47 4.60
C LEU A 149 5.28 -1.59 4.98
N MET A 150 6.25 -2.20 5.68
CA MET A 150 7.48 -1.57 6.10
C MET A 150 8.64 -1.99 5.21
N ILE A 151 9.57 -1.07 4.94
CA ILE A 151 10.75 -1.31 4.11
C ILE A 151 11.95 -0.60 4.72
N GLY A 152 13.04 -1.34 4.96
CA GLY A 152 14.32 -0.79 5.35
C GLY A 152 15.05 -0.14 4.16
N SER A 153 15.62 1.03 4.37
CA SER A 153 16.46 1.70 3.36
C SER A 153 17.71 0.88 3.03
N GLU A 154 18.26 0.19 4.03
CA GLU A 154 19.40 -0.71 3.88
C GLU A 154 19.04 -1.93 3.02
N SER A 155 17.81 -2.45 3.15
CA SER A 155 17.28 -3.51 2.30
C SER A 155 17.13 -3.04 0.85
N LEU A 156 16.66 -1.79 0.65
CA LEU A 156 16.54 -1.18 -0.67
C LEU A 156 17.91 -0.92 -1.29
N HIS A 157 18.88 -0.50 -0.49
CA HIS A 157 20.24 -0.29 -0.94
C HIS A 157 20.88 -1.60 -1.41
N ASP A 158 20.80 -2.65 -0.60
CA ASP A 158 21.34 -3.98 -0.93
C ASP A 158 20.75 -4.56 -2.23
N ILE A 159 19.42 -4.45 -2.40
CA ILE A 159 18.79 -4.94 -3.64
C ILE A 159 19.19 -4.12 -4.87
N ASN A 160 19.41 -2.82 -4.72
CA ASN A 160 19.88 -1.95 -5.78
C ASN A 160 21.31 -2.29 -6.21
N GLU A 161 22.21 -2.52 -5.26
CA GLU A 161 23.56 -2.97 -5.55
C GLU A 161 23.57 -4.31 -6.27
N LYS A 162 22.84 -5.31 -5.76
CA LYS A 162 22.74 -6.65 -6.36
C LYS A 162 22.10 -6.67 -7.74
N ALA A 163 21.14 -5.78 -7.98
CA ALA A 163 20.48 -5.65 -9.28
C ALA A 163 21.32 -4.85 -10.29
N GLY A 164 22.30 -4.08 -9.82
CA GLY A 164 23.01 -3.10 -10.64
C GLY A 164 22.06 -2.04 -11.22
N ALA A 165 21.01 -1.67 -10.49
CA ALA A 165 19.92 -0.81 -10.94
C ALA A 165 19.54 0.19 -9.85
N HIS A 166 18.93 1.30 -10.25
CA HIS A 166 18.43 2.33 -9.34
C HIS A 166 16.90 2.18 -9.20
N LEU A 167 16.48 1.27 -8.33
CA LEU A 167 15.06 0.97 -8.10
C LEU A 167 14.50 1.92 -7.04
N SER A 168 13.46 2.66 -7.40
CA SER A 168 12.73 3.51 -6.47
C SER A 168 11.94 2.66 -5.46
N VAL A 169 11.83 3.13 -4.22
CA VAL A 169 10.98 2.52 -3.19
C VAL A 169 9.50 2.48 -3.61
N ASP A 170 9.07 3.40 -4.46
CA ASP A 170 7.70 3.47 -4.97
C ASP A 170 7.26 2.20 -5.73
N ARG A 171 8.21 1.45 -6.32
CA ARG A 171 7.95 0.14 -6.95
C ARG A 171 7.37 -0.87 -5.97
N PHE A 172 7.76 -0.78 -4.72
CA PHE A 172 7.37 -1.71 -3.67
C PHE A 172 6.10 -1.31 -2.92
N ARG A 173 5.68 -0.04 -3.06
CA ARG A 173 4.46 0.51 -2.47
C ARG A 173 4.41 0.35 -0.94
N GLY A 174 5.56 0.56 -0.28
CA GLY A 174 5.67 0.58 1.18
C GLY A 174 4.96 1.78 1.79
N ASN A 175 4.44 1.61 2.99
CA ASN A 175 3.83 2.68 3.76
C ASN A 175 4.85 3.40 4.65
N LEU A 176 5.75 2.64 5.28
CA LEU A 176 6.73 3.14 6.23
C LEU A 176 8.13 2.76 5.76
N ILE A 177 8.93 3.77 5.45
CA ILE A 177 10.31 3.59 5.02
C ILE A 177 11.21 4.11 6.15
N PHE A 178 12.14 3.29 6.58
CA PHE A 178 13.03 3.62 7.71
C PHE A 178 14.49 3.31 7.38
N SER A 179 15.40 3.88 8.14
CA SER A 179 16.83 3.60 8.10
C SER A 179 17.34 3.13 9.45
N GLY A 180 18.48 2.48 9.43
CA GLY A 180 19.15 1.89 10.60
C GLY A 180 18.91 0.39 10.69
N GLY A 181 19.84 -0.31 11.34
CA GLY A 181 19.87 -1.77 11.39
C GLY A 181 20.56 -2.38 10.17
N GLU A 182 20.41 -3.68 9.99
CA GLU A 182 20.97 -4.43 8.87
C GLU A 182 19.90 -4.62 7.77
N ALA A 183 20.37 -4.85 6.54
CA ALA A 183 19.47 -5.14 5.43
C ALA A 183 18.63 -6.39 5.73
N TYR A 184 17.33 -6.30 5.49
CA TYR A 184 16.31 -7.34 5.72
C TYR A 184 16.04 -7.69 7.20
N ASP A 185 16.56 -6.94 8.16
CA ASP A 185 16.29 -7.16 9.59
C ASP A 185 14.79 -7.02 9.90
N GLU A 186 14.11 -6.12 9.19
CA GLU A 186 12.67 -5.94 9.31
C GLU A 186 11.85 -7.22 9.11
N LEU A 187 12.36 -8.19 8.35
CA LEU A 187 11.63 -9.44 8.07
C LEU A 187 11.41 -10.30 9.32
N ARG A 188 12.18 -10.05 10.39
CA ARG A 188 12.13 -10.80 11.64
C ARG A 188 11.53 -10.00 12.80
N TRP A 189 11.18 -8.74 12.62
CA TRP A 189 10.58 -7.96 13.70
C TRP A 189 9.25 -8.56 14.11
N LYS A 190 9.08 -8.79 15.42
CA LYS A 190 7.84 -9.31 16.00
C LYS A 190 7.04 -8.18 16.66
N ASP A 191 7.55 -7.62 17.74
CA ASP A 191 6.94 -6.49 18.41
C ASP A 191 7.91 -5.30 18.33
N PHE A 192 7.40 -4.14 17.98
CA PHE A 192 8.20 -2.92 17.85
C PHE A 192 7.35 -1.68 18.07
N LYS A 193 8.00 -0.55 18.32
CA LYS A 193 7.37 0.76 18.46
C LYS A 193 7.84 1.72 17.38
N ILE A 194 6.97 2.65 17.02
CA ILE A 194 7.30 3.84 16.24
C ILE A 194 6.79 5.04 17.03
N GLY A 195 7.69 5.86 17.53
CA GLY A 195 7.36 6.87 18.52
C GLY A 195 6.72 6.21 19.76
N TYR A 196 5.47 6.54 20.04
CA TYR A 196 4.73 5.99 21.19
C TYR A 196 3.80 4.83 20.84
N ASN A 197 3.64 4.50 19.56
CA ASN A 197 2.66 3.51 19.12
C ASN A 197 3.31 2.13 18.97
N ASN A 198 2.65 1.10 19.47
CA ASN A 198 3.06 -0.29 19.33
C ASN A 198 2.55 -0.89 18.04
N PHE A 199 3.38 -1.71 17.42
CA PHE A 199 3.08 -2.45 16.20
C PHE A 199 3.52 -3.90 16.33
N LYS A 200 2.92 -4.75 15.49
CA LYS A 200 3.30 -6.15 15.37
C LYS A 200 3.64 -6.49 13.93
N GLY A 201 4.81 -7.06 13.72
CA GLY A 201 5.24 -7.58 12.42
C GLY A 201 4.59 -8.92 12.13
N LEU A 202 4.00 -9.09 10.95
CA LEU A 202 3.25 -10.28 10.56
C LEU A 202 4.11 -11.27 9.79
N LYS A 203 4.32 -11.01 8.53
CA LYS A 203 5.10 -11.84 7.62
C LYS A 203 5.78 -11.01 6.53
N PRO A 204 6.83 -11.55 5.90
CA PRO A 204 7.42 -10.92 4.73
C PRO A 204 6.40 -10.73 3.61
N CYS A 205 6.52 -9.61 2.91
CA CYS A 205 5.66 -9.31 1.76
C CYS A 205 6.16 -10.07 0.52
N VAL A 206 5.37 -11.04 0.07
CA VAL A 206 5.64 -11.74 -1.19
C VAL A 206 5.43 -10.78 -2.36
N ARG A 207 6.44 -10.66 -3.21
CA ARG A 207 6.45 -9.67 -4.29
C ARG A 207 5.89 -10.25 -5.59
N CYS A 208 5.21 -9.40 -6.32
CA CYS A 208 4.59 -9.74 -7.60
C CYS A 208 5.13 -8.87 -8.73
N VAL A 209 4.68 -9.14 -9.95
CA VAL A 209 5.10 -8.44 -11.17
C VAL A 209 4.93 -6.91 -11.12
N LEU A 210 4.06 -6.36 -10.26
CA LEU A 210 3.90 -4.91 -10.13
C LEU A 210 5.22 -4.20 -9.81
N THR A 211 6.10 -4.81 -9.03
CA THR A 211 7.39 -4.21 -8.67
C THR A 211 8.34 -4.05 -9.86
N THR A 212 8.11 -4.78 -10.94
CA THR A 212 8.92 -4.66 -12.18
C THR A 212 8.48 -3.54 -13.09
N ILE A 213 7.35 -2.90 -12.78
CA ILE A 213 6.83 -1.76 -13.56
C ILE A 213 7.45 -0.48 -12.98
N ASP A 214 8.02 0.35 -13.84
CA ASP A 214 8.50 1.66 -13.43
C ASP A 214 7.32 2.56 -13.06
N PRO A 215 7.28 3.14 -11.84
CA PRO A 215 6.13 3.93 -11.40
C PRO A 215 6.02 5.30 -12.08
N ILE A 216 7.03 5.72 -12.84
CA ILE A 216 7.05 7.00 -13.55
C ILE A 216 6.73 6.80 -15.03
N THR A 217 7.41 5.84 -15.69
CA THR A 217 7.31 5.61 -17.14
C THR A 217 6.26 4.54 -17.48
N GLY A 218 5.84 3.71 -16.54
CA GLY A 218 4.97 2.55 -16.80
C GLY A 218 5.68 1.39 -17.50
N GLU A 219 6.96 1.52 -17.82
CA GLU A 219 7.74 0.48 -18.51
C GLU A 219 7.92 -0.77 -17.64
N ARG A 220 7.82 -1.93 -18.28
CA ARG A 220 7.99 -3.23 -17.62
C ARG A 220 9.40 -3.74 -17.80
N GLY A 221 10.02 -4.15 -16.67
CA GLY A 221 11.34 -4.74 -16.63
C GLY A 221 11.35 -6.14 -16.02
N LYS A 222 12.53 -6.61 -15.62
CA LYS A 222 12.72 -7.88 -14.89
C LYS A 222 13.02 -7.64 -13.40
N GLU A 223 13.66 -6.50 -13.11
CA GLU A 223 14.04 -6.12 -11.75
C GLU A 223 12.86 -5.44 -11.01
N PRO A 224 12.75 -5.57 -9.71
CA PRO A 224 13.65 -6.29 -8.78
C PRO A 224 13.43 -7.80 -8.69
N LEU A 225 12.39 -8.36 -9.32
CA LEU A 225 12.02 -9.77 -9.12
C LEU A 225 13.14 -10.75 -9.52
N ALA A 226 13.91 -10.46 -10.57
CA ALA A 226 15.01 -11.33 -11.01
C ALA A 226 16.11 -11.43 -9.94
N THR A 227 16.44 -10.32 -9.28
CA THR A 227 17.43 -10.30 -8.21
C THR A 227 16.87 -10.88 -6.91
N LEU A 228 15.66 -10.52 -6.49
CA LEU A 228 15.00 -11.08 -5.30
C LEU A 228 14.81 -12.61 -5.41
N ALA A 229 14.62 -13.14 -6.61
CA ALA A 229 14.48 -14.58 -6.83
C ALA A 229 15.75 -15.39 -6.52
N LYS A 230 16.92 -14.73 -6.44
CA LYS A 230 18.20 -15.34 -6.06
C LYS A 230 18.35 -15.47 -4.54
N GLN A 231 17.57 -14.72 -3.75
CA GLN A 231 17.62 -14.69 -2.28
C GLN A 231 16.24 -14.93 -1.65
N LYS A 232 15.59 -16.04 -2.00
CA LYS A 232 14.28 -16.41 -1.48
C LYS A 232 14.31 -16.69 0.01
N VAL A 233 13.24 -16.33 0.70
CA VAL A 233 12.96 -16.71 2.09
C VAL A 233 11.85 -17.74 2.07
N ASP A 234 12.10 -18.93 2.59
CA ASP A 234 11.19 -20.09 2.56
C ASP A 234 10.59 -20.35 1.17
N GLY A 235 11.45 -20.30 0.14
CA GLY A 235 11.08 -20.53 -1.25
C GLY A 235 10.29 -19.39 -1.92
N LYS A 236 9.99 -18.30 -1.20
CA LYS A 236 9.20 -17.15 -1.69
C LYS A 236 10.09 -15.96 -2.02
N VAL A 237 9.71 -15.21 -3.05
CA VAL A 237 10.35 -13.95 -3.44
C VAL A 237 9.73 -12.85 -2.58
N VAL A 238 10.48 -12.33 -1.60
CA VAL A 238 9.97 -11.38 -0.60
C VAL A 238 10.79 -10.09 -0.55
N PHE A 239 10.14 -9.01 -0.12
CA PHE A 239 10.79 -7.73 0.18
C PHE A 239 9.88 -6.88 1.07
N GLY A 240 10.40 -6.43 2.22
CA GLY A 240 9.64 -5.70 3.23
C GLY A 240 8.74 -6.61 4.08
N GLN A 241 8.25 -6.05 5.17
CA GLN A 241 7.50 -6.72 6.23
C GLN A 241 6.10 -6.13 6.35
N HIS A 242 5.08 -6.98 6.34
CA HIS A 242 3.73 -6.57 6.72
C HIS A 242 3.62 -6.39 8.24
N ALA A 243 2.86 -5.38 8.64
CA ALA A 243 2.61 -5.09 10.05
C ALA A 243 1.16 -4.66 10.28
N ILE A 244 0.75 -4.79 11.54
CA ILE A 244 -0.51 -4.25 12.09
C ILE A 244 -0.19 -3.27 13.21
N PRO A 245 -0.98 -2.22 13.37
CA PRO A 245 -0.94 -1.38 14.56
C PRO A 245 -1.61 -2.11 15.73
N ILE A 246 -1.05 -1.92 16.92
CA ILE A 246 -1.64 -2.35 18.19
C ILE A 246 -2.26 -1.16 18.91
N ASP A 247 -1.58 -0.02 18.85
CA ASP A 247 -2.09 1.26 19.35
C ASP A 247 -2.43 2.18 18.18
N PHE A 248 -3.33 3.12 18.46
CA PHE A 248 -3.78 4.12 17.51
C PHE A 248 -3.38 5.51 17.99
N GLY A 249 -2.72 6.27 17.11
CA GLY A 249 -2.19 7.58 17.44
C GLY A 249 -1.56 8.24 16.21
N GLU A 250 -0.63 9.15 16.42
CA GLU A 250 0.14 9.78 15.36
C GLU A 250 1.55 9.22 15.28
N ILE A 251 2.08 9.12 14.09
CA ILE A 251 3.50 8.85 13.79
C ILE A 251 4.02 9.93 12.85
N LYS A 252 5.32 10.24 12.95
CA LYS A 252 5.97 11.32 12.20
C LYS A 252 7.27 10.86 11.55
N VAL A 253 7.61 11.50 10.45
CA VAL A 253 8.97 11.41 9.91
C VAL A 253 9.94 11.91 10.99
N GLY A 254 11.00 11.14 11.23
CA GLY A 254 11.95 11.39 12.32
C GLY A 254 11.67 10.60 13.59
N ASP A 255 10.50 9.97 13.76
CA ASP A 255 10.24 9.10 14.90
C ASP A 255 11.23 7.93 14.95
N ASP A 256 11.70 7.63 16.16
CA ASP A 256 12.54 6.45 16.40
C ASP A 256 11.72 5.17 16.30
N ILE A 257 12.39 4.12 15.81
CA ILE A 257 11.85 2.76 15.83
C ILE A 257 12.62 1.94 16.85
N GLU A 258 11.91 1.37 17.80
CA GLU A 258 12.44 0.48 18.83
C GLU A 258 11.93 -0.94 18.59
N VAL A 259 12.82 -1.86 18.25
CA VAL A 259 12.48 -3.29 18.12
C VAL A 259 12.50 -3.94 19.49
N LEU A 260 11.35 -4.43 19.95
CA LEU A 260 11.16 -5.01 21.27
C LEU A 260 11.43 -6.51 21.28
N SER A 261 11.06 -7.19 20.19
CA SER A 261 11.27 -8.64 20.07
C SER A 261 11.38 -9.06 18.60
N TYR A 262 12.07 -10.18 18.38
CA TYR A 262 12.27 -10.78 17.07
C TYR A 262 11.56 -12.14 16.99
N LYS A 263 11.20 -12.54 15.79
CA LYS A 263 10.79 -13.90 15.44
C LYS A 263 12.02 -14.77 15.24
N ASP A 264 11.91 -16.06 15.54
CA ASP A 264 12.95 -17.04 15.22
C ASP A 264 13.04 -17.25 13.70
N SER A 265 11.90 -17.32 13.02
CA SER A 265 11.79 -17.33 11.57
C SER A 265 10.90 -16.20 11.06
N PRO A 266 11.17 -15.61 9.88
CA PRO A 266 10.32 -14.57 9.29
C PRO A 266 8.85 -14.95 9.12
N TYR A 267 8.56 -16.24 8.99
CA TYR A 267 7.21 -16.79 8.82
C TYR A 267 6.62 -17.40 10.10
N ASP A 268 7.24 -17.20 11.27
CA ASP A 268 6.61 -17.61 12.51
C ASP A 268 5.28 -16.86 12.71
N PRO A 269 4.20 -17.55 13.07
CA PRO A 269 2.91 -16.93 13.31
C PRO A 269 2.95 -16.00 14.55
N LEU A 270 1.88 -15.25 14.75
CA LEU A 270 1.71 -14.30 15.86
C LEU A 270 1.70 -14.96 17.23
#